data_4435792100b84cdc4633da5498b5936d
#
_entry.id   4435792100b84cdc4633da5498b5936d
#
_cell.length_a   1.000
_cell.length_b   1.000
_cell.length_c   1.000
_cell.angle_alpha   90.00
_cell.angle_beta   90.00
_cell.angle_gamma   90.00
#
_symmetry.space_group_name_H-M   'P 1'
#
loop_
_entity.id
_entity.type
_entity.pdbx_description
1 polymer ?
#
loop_
_entity_poly.entity_id
_entity_poly.type
_entity_poly.pdbx_seq_one_letter_code
_entity_poly.pdbx_strand_id
1 'polypeptide(L)'
;TLKEDIARETGLGIVDVIAVGSHDTASAVAAVPAVENPIAFLSSGTWSLLGVEVDEPILTEEARKAQFTNEGGVDGKIRFLQNITGLWILQRLMSEWKACGEEQNYDIIIPQAAEAQIATIIPVDDATFMNPENMETALMNYCRDHSLHIPQSKAETVKCVLQSLAFKYQQAVEKLNHCL
;
A
#
# COMPACT_ATOMS: atom_id res chain seq x y z
N THR A 1 -29.77 -12.82 11.66
CA THR A 1 -30.52 -11.74 12.31
C THR A 1 -29.81 -11.25 13.56
N LEU A 2 -30.18 -10.05 14.01
CA LEU A 2 -29.66 -9.48 15.25
C LEU A 2 -30.10 -10.37 16.44
N LYS A 3 -29.22 -10.51 17.46
CA LYS A 3 -29.58 -11.24 18.69
C LYS A 3 -30.73 -10.51 19.43
N GLU A 4 -31.61 -11.27 20.06
CA GLU A 4 -32.82 -10.71 20.71
C GLU A 4 -32.50 -9.71 21.83
N ASP A 5 -31.47 -9.96 22.63
CA ASP A 5 -31.00 -9.06 23.68
C ASP A 5 -30.55 -7.72 23.12
N ILE A 6 -29.73 -7.75 22.04
CA ILE A 6 -29.26 -6.54 21.35
C ILE A 6 -30.41 -5.81 20.63
N ALA A 7 -31.31 -6.56 19.97
CA ALA A 7 -32.50 -5.98 19.33
C ALA A 7 -33.39 -5.23 20.33
N ARG A 8 -33.52 -5.75 21.55
CA ARG A 8 -34.31 -5.13 22.63
C ARG A 8 -33.61 -3.90 23.20
N GLU A 9 -32.29 -3.99 23.44
CA GLU A 9 -31.47 -2.89 23.97
C GLU A 9 -31.40 -1.70 23.01
N THR A 10 -31.27 -1.96 21.72
CA THR A 10 -31.15 -0.94 20.68
C THR A 10 -32.52 -0.44 20.14
N GLY A 11 -33.61 -1.16 20.39
CA GLY A 11 -34.91 -0.86 19.83
C GLY A 11 -35.05 -1.13 18.34
N LEU A 12 -34.06 -1.80 17.71
CA LEU A 12 -34.06 -2.04 16.26
C LEU A 12 -34.99 -3.18 15.79
N GLY A 13 -35.49 -3.99 16.71
CA GLY A 13 -36.32 -5.14 16.34
C GLY A 13 -35.53 -6.22 15.59
N ILE A 14 -36.23 -6.97 14.74
CA ILE A 14 -35.61 -8.04 13.93
C ILE A 14 -35.05 -7.42 12.66
N VAL A 15 -33.71 -7.33 12.56
CA VAL A 15 -33.00 -6.89 11.39
C VAL A 15 -31.98 -7.94 10.96
N ASP A 16 -31.71 -8.00 9.66
CA ASP A 16 -30.69 -8.89 9.14
C ASP A 16 -29.30 -8.36 9.44
N VAL A 17 -28.41 -9.27 9.84
CA VAL A 17 -26.98 -9.01 10.01
C VAL A 17 -26.26 -9.67 8.85
N ILE A 18 -25.67 -8.85 7.98
CA ILE A 18 -24.97 -9.31 6.78
C ILE A 18 -23.50 -9.36 7.10
N ALA A 19 -22.88 -10.55 6.98
CA ALA A 19 -21.43 -10.70 7.08
C ALA A 19 -20.78 -10.16 5.79
N VAL A 20 -19.89 -9.21 5.96
CA VAL A 20 -19.04 -8.70 4.89
C VAL A 20 -17.65 -9.37 4.96
N GLY A 21 -16.74 -9.07 4.05
CA GLY A 21 -15.40 -9.67 3.99
C GLY A 21 -14.48 -9.40 5.17
N SER A 22 -14.99 -9.09 6.35
CA SER A 22 -14.29 -8.88 7.65
C SER A 22 -13.08 -7.91 7.63
N HIS A 23 -12.52 -7.67 6.48
CA HIS A 23 -11.43 -6.74 6.23
C HIS A 23 -11.80 -5.87 5.01
N ASP A 24 -11.51 -4.56 5.08
CA ASP A 24 -11.85 -3.60 4.03
C ASP A 24 -11.24 -3.98 2.67
N THR A 25 -9.97 -4.38 2.65
CA THR A 25 -9.31 -4.84 1.42
C THR A 25 -9.92 -6.13 0.87
N ALA A 26 -10.38 -7.06 1.72
CA ALA A 26 -11.07 -8.27 1.25
C ALA A 26 -12.36 -7.92 0.52
N SER A 27 -13.12 -6.99 1.10
CA SER A 27 -14.36 -6.48 0.47
C SER A 27 -14.07 -5.70 -0.82
N ALA A 28 -12.99 -4.91 -0.84
CA ALA A 28 -12.57 -4.16 -2.03
C ALA A 28 -12.15 -5.09 -3.17
N VAL A 29 -11.37 -6.13 -2.89
CA VAL A 29 -10.94 -7.12 -3.90
C VAL A 29 -12.13 -7.87 -4.45
N ALA A 30 -13.06 -8.32 -3.59
CA ALA A 30 -14.26 -9.01 -4.02
C ALA A 30 -15.19 -8.13 -4.89
N ALA A 31 -15.11 -6.81 -4.75
CA ALA A 31 -15.90 -5.86 -5.53
C ALA A 31 -15.29 -5.51 -6.90
N VAL A 32 -14.08 -5.97 -7.21
CA VAL A 32 -13.45 -5.72 -8.51
C VAL A 32 -14.20 -6.48 -9.60
N PRO A 33 -14.69 -5.80 -10.66
CA PRO A 33 -15.43 -6.45 -11.75
C PRO A 33 -14.47 -7.19 -12.69
N ALA A 34 -13.84 -8.25 -12.19
CA ALA A 34 -12.92 -9.07 -12.97
C ALA A 34 -13.67 -9.98 -13.93
N VAL A 35 -13.21 -10.05 -15.18
CA VAL A 35 -13.77 -10.91 -16.22
C VAL A 35 -13.00 -12.22 -16.31
N GLU A 36 -11.73 -12.21 -15.88
CA GLU A 36 -10.82 -13.38 -15.95
C GLU A 36 -10.23 -13.66 -14.56
N ASN A 37 -9.94 -14.91 -14.26
CA ASN A 37 -9.26 -15.36 -13.05
C ASN A 37 -8.04 -16.24 -13.42
N PRO A 38 -6.93 -16.18 -12.67
CA PRO A 38 -6.67 -15.28 -11.54
C PRO A 38 -6.35 -13.85 -11.98
N ILE A 39 -6.70 -12.87 -11.14
CA ILE A 39 -6.29 -11.47 -11.30
C ILE A 39 -5.30 -11.08 -10.21
N ALA A 40 -4.29 -10.30 -10.58
CA ALA A 40 -3.49 -9.60 -9.59
C ALA A 40 -4.19 -8.30 -9.19
N PHE A 41 -4.19 -8.00 -7.90
CA PHE A 41 -4.73 -6.76 -7.38
C PHE A 41 -3.65 -5.93 -6.69
N LEU A 42 -3.81 -4.62 -6.73
CA LEU A 42 -3.03 -3.66 -5.94
C LEU A 42 -4.01 -2.73 -5.21
N SER A 43 -4.18 -2.94 -3.92
CA SER A 43 -4.88 -2.00 -3.06
C SER A 43 -3.87 -0.94 -2.58
N SER A 44 -3.88 0.23 -3.24
CA SER A 44 -2.92 1.30 -3.00
C SER A 44 -3.51 2.38 -2.09
N GLY A 45 -3.00 2.47 -0.89
CA GLY A 45 -3.33 3.46 0.13
C GLY A 45 -2.10 3.88 0.91
N THR A 46 -2.25 4.22 2.18
CA THR A 46 -1.12 4.47 3.10
C THR A 46 -0.18 3.27 3.13
N TRP A 47 -0.75 2.07 3.24
CA TRP A 47 -0.11 0.80 2.91
C TRP A 47 -0.60 0.33 1.54
N SER A 48 0.21 -0.47 0.86
CA SER A 48 -0.19 -1.12 -0.37
C SER A 48 -0.18 -2.64 -0.19
N LEU A 49 -1.25 -3.29 -0.63
CA LEU A 49 -1.37 -4.74 -0.63
C LEU A 49 -1.40 -5.21 -2.08
N LEU A 50 -0.38 -5.96 -2.47
CA LEU A 50 -0.27 -6.53 -3.82
C LEU A 50 -0.36 -8.03 -3.75
N GLY A 51 -1.25 -8.64 -4.51
CA GLY A 51 -1.46 -10.09 -4.47
C GLY A 51 -2.45 -10.63 -5.49
N VAL A 52 -2.86 -11.86 -5.25
CA VAL A 52 -3.87 -12.59 -6.03
C VAL A 52 -4.85 -13.28 -5.09
N GLU A 53 -6.05 -13.62 -5.58
CA GLU A 53 -6.94 -14.57 -4.91
C GLU A 53 -6.67 -15.99 -5.42
N VAL A 54 -6.55 -16.92 -4.50
CA VAL A 54 -6.33 -18.35 -4.75
C VAL A 54 -7.31 -19.20 -3.94
N ASP A 55 -7.52 -20.45 -4.34
CA ASP A 55 -8.44 -21.35 -3.65
C ASP A 55 -7.84 -21.93 -2.36
N GLU A 56 -6.53 -22.16 -2.35
CA GLU A 56 -5.80 -22.78 -1.24
C GLU A 56 -4.59 -21.92 -0.85
N PRO A 57 -4.18 -21.94 0.43
CA PRO A 57 -3.02 -21.15 0.88
C PRO A 57 -1.72 -21.67 0.26
N ILE A 58 -0.85 -20.74 -0.13
CA ILE A 58 0.49 -21.03 -0.65
C ILE A 58 1.49 -21.01 0.51
N LEU A 59 2.02 -22.20 0.87
CA LEU A 59 2.87 -22.40 2.05
C LEU A 59 4.30 -22.81 1.66
N THR A 60 4.81 -22.32 0.54
CA THR A 60 6.15 -22.63 0.06
C THR A 60 7.23 -21.82 0.77
N GLU A 61 8.46 -22.33 0.78
CA GLU A 61 9.61 -21.60 1.33
C GLU A 61 9.93 -20.37 0.49
N GLU A 62 9.66 -20.40 -0.82
CA GLU A 62 9.77 -19.28 -1.74
C GLU A 62 8.82 -18.14 -1.33
N ALA A 63 7.55 -18.47 -1.06
CA ALA A 63 6.55 -17.50 -0.58
C ALA A 63 6.98 -16.87 0.74
N ARG A 64 7.47 -17.68 1.69
CA ARG A 64 7.99 -17.19 2.96
C ARG A 64 9.17 -16.23 2.80
N LYS A 65 10.16 -16.59 1.98
CA LYS A 65 11.33 -15.73 1.69
C LYS A 65 10.95 -14.46 0.97
N ALA A 66 9.96 -14.52 0.09
CA ALA A 66 9.42 -13.37 -0.62
C ALA A 66 8.51 -12.51 0.25
N GLN A 67 8.23 -12.93 1.49
CA GLN A 67 7.40 -12.20 2.46
C GLN A 67 5.93 -12.05 2.02
N PHE A 68 5.41 -13.07 1.31
CA PHE A 68 3.98 -13.16 1.05
C PHE A 68 3.25 -13.81 2.23
N THR A 69 2.02 -13.36 2.45
CA THR A 69 1.10 -13.87 3.47
C THR A 69 -0.16 -14.43 2.84
N ASN A 70 -0.85 -15.32 3.57
CA ASN A 70 -2.16 -15.83 3.20
C ASN A 70 -3.18 -15.21 4.14
N GLU A 71 -4.14 -14.49 3.62
CA GLU A 71 -5.21 -13.84 4.36
C GLU A 71 -6.57 -14.31 3.85
N GLY A 72 -7.57 -14.39 4.74
CA GLY A 72 -8.92 -14.75 4.36
C GLY A 72 -9.52 -13.74 3.37
N GLY A 73 -10.09 -14.25 2.29
CA GLY A 73 -10.88 -13.53 1.32
C GLY A 73 -12.39 -13.75 1.52
N VAL A 74 -13.18 -13.42 0.51
CA VAL A 74 -14.61 -13.68 0.44
C VAL A 74 -14.84 -15.05 -0.19
N ASP A 75 -15.97 -15.69 0.11
CA ASP A 75 -16.37 -17.00 -0.44
C ASP A 75 -15.33 -18.13 -0.27
N GLY A 76 -14.61 -18.10 0.86
CA GLY A 76 -13.59 -19.12 1.19
C GLY A 76 -12.28 -18.97 0.41
N LYS A 77 -12.12 -17.94 -0.40
CA LYS A 77 -10.87 -17.64 -1.09
C LYS A 77 -9.78 -17.21 -0.11
N ILE A 78 -8.54 -17.37 -0.53
CA ILE A 78 -7.35 -16.87 0.14
C ILE A 78 -6.77 -15.73 -0.68
N ARG A 79 -6.49 -14.61 -0.03
CA ARG A 79 -5.71 -13.52 -0.61
C ARG A 79 -4.23 -13.79 -0.31
N PHE A 80 -3.50 -14.25 -1.29
CA PHE A 80 -2.05 -14.40 -1.22
C PHE A 80 -1.41 -13.09 -1.63
N LEU A 81 -0.83 -12.37 -0.67
CA LEU A 81 -0.42 -10.98 -0.88
C LEU A 81 0.88 -10.61 -0.13
N GLN A 82 1.49 -9.52 -0.57
CA GLN A 82 2.59 -8.85 0.11
C GLN A 82 2.13 -7.47 0.57
N ASN A 83 2.43 -7.13 1.84
CA ASN A 83 2.31 -5.77 2.36
C ASN A 83 3.54 -4.96 1.93
N ILE A 84 3.31 -3.78 1.39
CA ILE A 84 4.33 -2.85 0.91
C ILE A 84 4.04 -1.49 1.54
N THR A 85 5.07 -0.77 1.95
CA THR A 85 4.92 0.64 2.30
C THR A 85 4.33 1.37 1.10
N GLY A 86 3.12 1.90 1.25
CA GLY A 86 2.40 2.55 0.16
C GLY A 86 2.70 4.04 0.09
N LEU A 87 1.66 4.86 0.08
CA LEU A 87 1.77 6.32 0.01
C LEU A 87 2.19 6.97 1.34
N TRP A 88 2.54 6.19 2.37
CA TRP A 88 2.94 6.67 3.69
C TRP A 88 4.03 7.74 3.63
N ILE A 89 5.12 7.49 2.87
CA ILE A 89 6.24 8.45 2.75
C ILE A 89 5.73 9.76 2.17
N LEU A 90 4.96 9.71 1.08
CA LEU A 90 4.40 10.90 0.45
C LEU A 90 3.44 11.66 1.37
N GLN A 91 2.57 10.94 2.07
CA GLN A 91 1.62 11.54 3.03
C GLN A 91 2.34 12.24 4.18
N ARG A 92 3.41 11.65 4.69
CA ARG A 92 4.26 12.25 5.73
C ARG A 92 4.93 13.53 5.23
N LEU A 93 5.55 13.50 4.05
CA LEU A 93 6.15 14.69 3.42
C LEU A 93 5.13 15.82 3.26
N MET A 94 3.95 15.52 2.72
CA MET A 94 2.88 16.51 2.53
C MET A 94 2.41 17.10 3.88
N SER A 95 2.29 16.28 4.91
CA SER A 95 1.90 16.72 6.26
C SER A 95 2.98 17.60 6.91
N GLU A 96 4.25 17.23 6.77
CA GLU A 96 5.38 17.99 7.31
C GLU A 96 5.53 19.36 6.63
N TRP A 97 5.42 19.41 5.30
CA TRP A 97 5.43 20.68 4.55
C TRP A 97 4.29 21.59 4.96
N LYS A 98 3.09 21.03 5.15
CA LYS A 98 1.95 21.80 5.66
C LYS A 98 2.22 22.38 7.05
N ALA A 99 2.79 21.59 7.96
CA ALA A 99 3.13 22.03 9.30
C ALA A 99 4.17 23.17 9.32
N CYS A 100 5.06 23.20 8.32
CA CYS A 100 6.05 24.27 8.13
C CYS A 100 5.51 25.48 7.36
N GLY A 101 4.23 25.52 7.01
CA GLY A 101 3.63 26.59 6.22
C GLY A 101 3.91 26.53 4.72
N GLU A 102 4.42 25.40 4.24
CA GLU A 102 4.77 25.14 2.85
C GLU A 102 3.81 24.12 2.21
N GLU A 103 2.52 24.20 2.52
CA GLU A 103 1.48 23.28 2.07
C GLU A 103 1.52 23.10 0.56
N GLN A 104 1.47 21.84 0.12
CA GLN A 104 1.42 21.46 -1.27
C GLN A 104 0.04 20.91 -1.63
N ASN A 105 -0.41 21.19 -2.85
CA ASN A 105 -1.60 20.60 -3.43
C ASN A 105 -1.21 19.44 -4.33
N TYR A 106 -1.85 18.28 -4.19
CA TYR A 106 -1.62 17.11 -5.05
C TYR A 106 -1.87 17.40 -6.53
N ASP A 107 -2.89 18.19 -6.85
CA ASP A 107 -3.22 18.55 -8.24
C ASP A 107 -2.12 19.39 -8.92
N ILE A 108 -1.23 19.99 -8.14
CA ILE A 108 -0.10 20.79 -8.61
C ILE A 108 1.19 20.00 -8.54
N ILE A 109 1.49 19.38 -7.40
CA ILE A 109 2.79 18.76 -7.18
C ILE A 109 2.97 17.46 -8.00
N ILE A 110 1.90 16.70 -8.26
CA ILE A 110 1.99 15.47 -9.04
C ILE A 110 2.35 15.75 -10.52
N PRO A 111 1.70 16.67 -11.23
CA PRO A 111 2.15 17.09 -12.56
C PRO A 111 3.60 17.61 -12.57
N GLN A 112 3.99 18.42 -11.60
CA GLN A 112 5.37 18.91 -11.49
C GLN A 112 6.37 17.76 -11.28
N ALA A 113 6.02 16.79 -10.45
CA ALA A 113 6.84 15.60 -10.23
C ALA A 113 6.97 14.75 -11.50
N ALA A 114 5.92 14.67 -12.33
CA ALA A 114 5.98 13.96 -13.60
C ALA A 114 7.05 14.55 -14.54
N GLU A 115 7.19 15.87 -14.56
CA GLU A 115 8.16 16.60 -15.40
C GLU A 115 9.58 16.64 -14.77
N ALA A 116 9.72 16.42 -13.48
CA ALA A 116 11.00 16.48 -12.78
C ALA A 116 12.00 15.43 -13.33
N GLN A 117 13.28 15.76 -13.31
CA GLN A 117 14.36 14.92 -13.87
C GLN A 117 15.23 14.34 -12.74
N ILE A 118 14.77 13.26 -12.13
CA ILE A 118 15.52 12.52 -11.11
C ILE A 118 15.37 11.01 -11.35
N ALA A 119 16.48 10.27 -11.24
CA ALA A 119 16.51 8.81 -11.41
C ALA A 119 16.73 8.05 -10.09
N THR A 120 16.77 8.75 -8.95
CA THR A 120 17.04 8.14 -7.64
C THR A 120 15.90 7.20 -7.25
N ILE A 121 16.27 5.96 -6.94
CA ILE A 121 15.36 4.94 -6.38
C ILE A 121 15.82 4.64 -4.95
N ILE A 122 14.90 4.70 -4.00
CA ILE A 122 15.09 4.35 -2.60
C ILE A 122 14.30 3.08 -2.24
N PRO A 123 14.77 2.25 -1.29
CA PRO A 123 14.00 1.11 -0.81
C PRO A 123 12.90 1.59 0.14
N VAL A 124 11.69 1.76 -0.36
CA VAL A 124 10.55 2.34 0.39
C VAL A 124 10.19 1.60 1.69
N ASP A 125 10.57 0.33 1.81
CA ASP A 125 10.35 -0.48 3.02
C ASP A 125 11.54 -0.46 3.99
N ASP A 126 12.56 0.37 3.74
CA ASP A 126 13.69 0.49 4.66
C ASP A 126 13.23 1.05 6.01
N ALA A 127 13.81 0.54 7.09
CA ALA A 127 13.48 0.95 8.45
C ALA A 127 13.63 2.46 8.68
N THR A 128 14.50 3.12 7.92
CA THR A 128 14.70 4.59 7.93
C THR A 128 13.41 5.35 7.66
N PHE A 129 12.51 4.78 6.82
CA PHE A 129 11.26 5.44 6.40
C PHE A 129 10.02 5.01 7.18
N MET A 130 10.15 4.09 8.15
CA MET A 130 8.99 3.60 8.90
C MET A 130 8.38 4.65 9.81
N ASN A 131 9.19 5.33 10.60
CA ASN A 131 8.72 6.40 11.50
C ASN A 131 9.83 7.38 11.86
N PRO A 132 10.43 8.11 10.92
CA PRO A 132 11.43 9.13 11.24
C PRO A 132 10.79 10.33 11.92
N GLU A 133 11.59 11.12 12.65
CA GLU A 133 11.14 12.41 13.20
C GLU A 133 10.74 13.38 12.08
N ASN A 134 11.54 13.41 11.00
CA ASN A 134 11.25 14.18 9.80
C ASN A 134 11.56 13.35 8.56
N MET A 135 10.56 13.12 7.73
CA MET A 135 10.64 12.24 6.56
C MET A 135 11.53 12.82 5.46
N GLU A 136 11.45 14.13 5.22
CA GLU A 136 12.28 14.78 4.21
C GLU A 136 13.76 14.67 4.57
N THR A 137 14.10 14.98 5.82
CA THR A 137 15.48 14.84 6.33
C THR A 137 15.98 13.39 6.24
N ALA A 138 15.13 12.41 6.59
CA ALA A 138 15.47 11.00 6.49
C ALA A 138 15.78 10.59 5.05
N LEU A 139 14.97 11.04 4.08
CA LEU A 139 15.16 10.77 2.66
C LEU A 139 16.46 11.40 2.14
N MET A 140 16.72 12.68 2.48
CA MET A 140 17.95 13.38 2.07
C MET A 140 19.21 12.72 2.65
N ASN A 141 19.17 12.32 3.92
CA ASN A 141 20.27 11.62 4.58
C ASN A 141 20.49 10.25 3.95
N TYR A 142 19.42 9.48 3.72
CA TYR A 142 19.52 8.19 3.04
C TYR A 142 20.21 8.32 1.68
N CYS A 143 19.80 9.29 0.86
CA CYS A 143 20.44 9.53 -0.44
C CYS A 143 21.92 9.88 -0.29
N ARG A 144 22.28 10.70 0.69
CA ARG A 144 23.66 11.10 0.95
C ARG A 144 24.53 9.90 1.37
N ASP A 145 24.04 9.13 2.32
CA ASP A 145 24.79 8.01 2.92
C ASP A 145 25.03 6.88 1.90
N HIS A 146 24.11 6.76 0.90
CA HIS A 146 24.22 5.77 -0.17
C HIS A 146 24.78 6.34 -1.49
N SER A 147 25.31 7.56 -1.47
CA SER A 147 25.85 8.23 -2.67
C SER A 147 24.86 8.33 -3.83
N LEU A 148 23.57 8.45 -3.52
CA LEU A 148 22.50 8.68 -4.48
C LEU A 148 22.35 10.17 -4.78
N HIS A 149 21.80 10.51 -5.94
CA HIS A 149 21.47 11.91 -6.23
C HIS A 149 20.34 12.38 -5.29
N ILE A 150 20.63 13.48 -4.57
CA ILE A 150 19.71 14.06 -3.58
C ILE A 150 18.68 14.94 -4.32
N PRO A 151 17.36 14.71 -4.11
CA PRO A 151 16.33 15.60 -4.65
C PRO A 151 16.58 17.06 -4.26
N GLN A 152 16.48 17.99 -5.20
CA GLN A 152 16.74 19.42 -5.00
C GLN A 152 15.46 20.26 -4.90
N SER A 153 14.32 19.64 -5.15
CA SER A 153 13.00 20.29 -5.07
C SER A 153 11.94 19.33 -4.54
N LYS A 154 10.82 19.86 -4.07
CA LYS A 154 9.67 19.05 -3.65
C LYS A 154 9.14 18.17 -4.78
N ALA A 155 9.14 18.67 -6.01
CA ALA A 155 8.75 17.90 -7.19
C ALA A 155 9.67 16.69 -7.43
N GLU A 156 10.99 16.87 -7.29
CA GLU A 156 11.95 15.76 -7.36
C GLU A 156 11.80 14.80 -6.20
N THR A 157 11.53 15.29 -4.99
CA THR A 157 11.27 14.44 -3.82
C THR A 157 10.03 13.57 -4.04
N VAL A 158 8.95 14.15 -4.53
CA VAL A 158 7.73 13.40 -4.85
C VAL A 158 7.98 12.38 -5.95
N LYS A 159 8.68 12.76 -7.02
CA LYS A 159 9.05 11.84 -8.10
C LYS A 159 9.90 10.68 -7.58
N CYS A 160 10.92 10.96 -6.77
CA CYS A 160 11.78 9.95 -6.18
C CYS A 160 10.94 8.91 -5.40
N VAL A 161 9.99 9.35 -4.57
CA VAL A 161 9.10 8.46 -3.82
C VAL A 161 8.21 7.64 -4.74
N LEU A 162 7.52 8.28 -5.69
CA LEU A 162 6.56 7.59 -6.56
C LEU A 162 7.22 6.57 -7.49
N GLN A 163 8.37 6.90 -8.09
CA GLN A 163 9.10 5.94 -8.93
C GLN A 163 9.72 4.80 -8.11
N SER A 164 10.11 5.06 -6.86
CA SER A 164 10.58 4.03 -5.95
C SER A 164 9.46 3.05 -5.57
N LEU A 165 8.24 3.56 -5.35
CA LEU A 165 7.06 2.73 -5.16
C LEU A 165 6.73 1.89 -6.39
N ALA A 166 6.76 2.50 -7.58
CA ALA A 166 6.52 1.76 -8.83
C ALA A 166 7.56 0.64 -9.03
N PHE A 167 8.83 0.91 -8.75
CA PHE A 167 9.89 -0.10 -8.79
C PHE A 167 9.67 -1.22 -7.77
N LYS A 168 9.22 -0.88 -6.56
CA LYS A 168 8.87 -1.88 -5.54
C LYS A 168 7.70 -2.76 -5.99
N TYR A 169 6.66 -2.18 -6.61
CA TYR A 169 5.54 -2.94 -7.14
C TYR A 169 5.98 -3.89 -8.27
N GLN A 170 6.85 -3.43 -9.17
CA GLN A 170 7.43 -4.30 -10.20
C GLN A 170 8.12 -5.51 -9.56
N GLN A 171 9.00 -5.28 -8.58
CA GLN A 171 9.68 -6.38 -7.87
C GLN A 171 8.70 -7.33 -7.16
N ALA A 172 7.62 -6.80 -6.59
CA ALA A 172 6.60 -7.61 -5.93
C ALA A 172 5.84 -8.48 -6.93
N VAL A 173 5.50 -7.96 -8.12
CA VAL A 173 4.88 -8.75 -9.21
C VAL A 173 5.82 -9.85 -9.70
N GLU A 174 7.10 -9.55 -9.90
CA GLU A 174 8.10 -10.55 -10.30
C GLU A 174 8.20 -11.69 -9.26
N LYS A 175 8.24 -11.35 -7.96
CA LYS A 175 8.24 -12.34 -6.88
C LYS A 175 6.93 -13.15 -6.82
N LEU A 176 5.80 -12.48 -7.01
CA LEU A 176 4.48 -13.13 -7.04
C LEU A 176 4.44 -14.20 -8.12
N ASN A 177 4.88 -13.87 -9.33
CA ASN A 177 4.95 -14.81 -10.46
C ASN A 177 5.86 -16.02 -10.22
N HIS A 178 6.86 -15.88 -9.34
CA HIS A 178 7.73 -17.01 -8.95
C HIS A 178 7.11 -17.90 -7.88
N CYS A 179 6.12 -17.40 -7.14
CA CYS A 179 5.45 -18.13 -6.07
C CYS A 179 4.20 -18.88 -6.55
N LEU A 180 3.63 -18.48 -7.71
CA LEU A 180 2.47 -19.10 -8.36
C LEU A 180 2.87 -20.23 -9.26
#